data_8e42d61752e0aaeed7ea034bca12d41f
#
_entry.id   8e42d61752e0aaeed7ea034bca12d41f
#
_cell.length_a   1.000
_cell.length_b   1.000
_cell.length_c   1.000
_cell.angle_alpha   90.00
_cell.angle_beta   90.00
_cell.angle_gamma   90.00
#
_symmetry.space_group_name_H-M   'P 1'
#
loop_
_entity.id
_entity.type
_entity.pdbx_description
1 polymer ?
#
loop_
_entity_poly.entity_id
_entity_poly.type
_entity_poly.pdbx_seq_one_letter_code
_entity_poly.pdbx_strand_id
1 'polypeptide(L)'
;MRIVLLTLIVFFAQAIPSLAKCKQADICEMMKKLDHFSILNACPGSGPMLKECKKVSKVALPTLPDPNFVDNGDETITDTVNKLRWLKKGTNKRLSLKDAVAFSKGENFAGSSDWRLPTLAELRTLIYPERIVNASGKKAWINPAFDNSKAHYYWTSTTCSEVSFVEEIYQGKHQKKTCQRGDAANWLVLFKVGTTVWFLIQDAKHHVWLVQNM
;
A
#
# COMPACT_ATOMS: atom_id res chain seq x y z
N MET A 1 35.94 64.63 -6.98
CA MET A 1 35.81 63.55 -7.98
C MET A 1 35.42 62.27 -7.19
N ARG A 2 34.11 61.94 -7.15
CA ARG A 2 33.57 60.78 -6.42
C ARG A 2 33.27 59.69 -7.46
N ILE A 3 34.00 58.60 -7.35
CA ILE A 3 33.83 57.42 -8.19
C ILE A 3 32.67 56.60 -7.59
N VAL A 4 31.57 56.49 -8.30
CA VAL A 4 30.44 55.62 -7.94
C VAL A 4 30.73 54.26 -8.54
N LEU A 5 31.02 53.28 -7.67
CA LEU A 5 31.16 51.86 -8.08
C LEU A 5 29.76 51.25 -8.24
N LEU A 6 29.37 51.01 -9.52
CA LEU A 6 28.17 50.24 -9.81
C LEU A 6 28.47 48.74 -9.65
N THR A 7 27.98 48.16 -8.57
CA THR A 7 28.00 46.70 -8.37
C THR A 7 26.90 46.05 -9.24
N LEU A 8 27.34 45.37 -10.29
CA LEU A 8 26.47 44.56 -11.13
C LEU A 8 26.04 43.30 -10.35
N ILE A 9 24.81 43.27 -9.87
CA ILE A 9 24.20 42.05 -9.26
C ILE A 9 23.79 41.13 -10.41
N VAL A 10 24.62 40.11 -10.66
CA VAL A 10 24.26 39.03 -11.60
C VAL A 10 23.27 38.13 -10.89
N PHE A 11 22.00 38.24 -11.25
CA PHE A 11 21.00 37.27 -10.87
C PHE A 11 21.32 35.96 -11.60
N PHE A 12 21.89 34.99 -10.89
CA PHE A 12 21.87 33.60 -11.32
C PHE A 12 20.43 33.12 -11.24
N ALA A 13 19.73 33.13 -12.37
CA ALA A 13 18.51 32.37 -12.54
C ALA A 13 18.89 30.89 -12.38
N GLN A 14 18.67 30.36 -11.21
CA GLN A 14 18.73 28.91 -11.00
C GLN A 14 17.62 28.30 -11.89
N ALA A 15 18.05 27.71 -12.99
CA ALA A 15 17.16 26.92 -13.83
C ALA A 15 16.54 25.82 -12.95
N ILE A 16 15.27 25.95 -12.65
CA ILE A 16 14.46 24.88 -12.06
C ILE A 16 14.65 23.68 -13.01
N PRO A 17 15.18 22.54 -12.54
CA PRO A 17 15.32 21.38 -13.39
C PRO A 17 13.94 21.09 -13.98
N SER A 18 13.82 21.21 -15.30
CA SER A 18 12.60 20.85 -16.01
C SER A 18 12.26 19.42 -15.59
N LEU A 19 11.07 19.21 -15.02
CA LEU A 19 10.55 17.88 -14.75
C LEU A 19 10.79 17.03 -16.00
N ALA A 20 11.72 16.09 -15.90
CA ALA A 20 12.06 15.21 -17.00
C ALA A 20 10.77 14.49 -17.38
N LYS A 21 10.26 14.74 -18.60
CA LYS A 21 9.06 14.04 -19.09
C LYS A 21 9.37 12.56 -19.11
N CYS A 22 8.74 11.82 -18.22
CA CYS A 22 8.88 10.37 -18.20
C CYS A 22 8.49 9.80 -19.58
N LYS A 23 9.36 8.99 -20.15
CA LYS A 23 9.08 8.32 -21.42
C LYS A 23 8.22 7.08 -21.18
N GLN A 24 7.44 6.70 -22.18
CA GLN A 24 6.59 5.50 -22.11
C GLN A 24 7.37 4.24 -21.70
N ALA A 25 8.58 4.05 -22.22
CA ALA A 25 9.43 2.91 -21.90
C ALA A 25 9.81 2.88 -20.41
N ASP A 26 10.16 4.04 -19.84
CA ASP A 26 10.54 4.16 -18.42
C ASP A 26 9.37 3.82 -17.50
N ILE A 27 8.17 4.27 -17.86
CA ILE A 27 6.94 3.98 -17.12
C ILE A 27 6.61 2.49 -17.15
N CYS A 28 6.74 1.85 -18.33
CA CYS A 28 6.51 0.41 -18.46
C CYS A 28 7.54 -0.42 -17.67
N GLU A 29 8.79 0.05 -17.57
CA GLU A 29 9.81 -0.60 -16.75
C GLU A 29 9.55 -0.39 -15.24
N MET A 30 9.13 0.81 -14.86
CA MET A 30 8.73 1.07 -13.47
C MET A 30 7.54 0.22 -13.03
N MET A 31 6.60 -0.09 -13.93
CA MET A 31 5.47 -0.97 -13.64
C MET A 31 5.88 -2.39 -13.23
N LYS A 32 7.09 -2.84 -13.55
CA LYS A 32 7.61 -4.13 -13.12
C LYS A 32 8.11 -4.14 -11.67
N LYS A 33 8.39 -2.96 -11.09
CA LYS A 33 9.08 -2.81 -9.82
C LYS A 33 8.30 -1.98 -8.79
N LEU A 34 7.39 -1.12 -9.24
CA LEU A 34 6.69 -0.15 -8.41
C LEU A 34 5.17 -0.30 -8.56
N ASP A 35 4.44 0.00 -7.50
CA ASP A 35 2.99 0.11 -7.56
C ASP A 35 2.55 1.34 -8.39
N HIS A 36 1.29 1.31 -8.82
CA HIS A 36 0.70 2.33 -9.69
C HIS A 36 0.80 3.75 -9.12
N PHE A 37 0.69 3.86 -7.83
CA PHE A 37 0.70 5.12 -7.11
C PHE A 37 2.11 5.72 -7.04
N SER A 38 3.10 4.89 -6.72
CA SER A 38 4.51 5.29 -6.74
C SER A 38 4.96 5.79 -8.12
N ILE A 39 4.43 5.17 -9.19
CA ILE A 39 4.71 5.62 -10.57
C ILE A 39 4.06 6.97 -10.85
N LEU A 40 2.79 7.18 -10.46
CA LEU A 40 2.10 8.45 -10.66
C LEU A 40 2.77 9.60 -9.90
N ASN A 41 3.34 9.31 -8.73
CA ASN A 41 4.10 10.27 -7.95
C ASN A 41 5.45 10.61 -8.60
N ALA A 42 6.18 9.59 -9.05
CA ALA A 42 7.46 9.78 -9.72
C ALA A 42 7.30 10.46 -11.09
N CYS A 43 6.18 10.19 -11.77
CA CYS A 43 5.88 10.66 -13.12
C CYS A 43 4.46 11.23 -13.20
N PRO A 44 4.21 12.45 -12.72
CA PRO A 44 2.90 13.09 -12.81
C PRO A 44 2.37 13.13 -14.23
N GLY A 45 1.11 12.75 -14.43
CA GLY A 45 0.48 12.69 -15.75
C GLY A 45 0.69 11.38 -16.52
N SER A 46 1.39 10.39 -15.96
CA SER A 46 1.64 9.10 -16.62
C SER A 46 0.43 8.15 -16.69
N GLY A 47 -0.70 8.53 -16.13
CA GLY A 47 -1.92 7.67 -16.11
C GLY A 47 -2.34 7.09 -17.47
N PRO A 48 -2.39 7.86 -18.57
CA PRO A 48 -2.65 7.34 -19.91
C PRO A 48 -1.58 6.35 -20.38
N MET A 49 -0.31 6.63 -20.11
CA MET A 49 0.83 5.78 -20.50
C MET A 49 0.82 4.43 -19.76
N LEU A 50 0.39 4.41 -18.51
CA LEU A 50 0.21 3.17 -17.75
C LEU A 50 -0.83 2.22 -18.39
N LYS A 51 -1.87 2.77 -19.01
CA LYS A 51 -2.87 1.99 -19.77
C LYS A 51 -2.27 1.34 -21.02
N GLU A 52 -1.38 2.05 -21.70
CA GLU A 52 -0.72 1.52 -22.90
C GLU A 52 0.29 0.42 -22.55
N CYS A 53 1.05 0.56 -21.46
CA CYS A 53 1.95 -0.51 -20.98
C CYS A 53 1.19 -1.81 -20.70
N LYS A 54 -0.04 -1.73 -20.19
CA LYS A 54 -0.91 -2.90 -19.97
C LYS A 54 -1.35 -3.62 -21.25
N LYS A 55 -1.44 -2.92 -22.38
CA LYS A 55 -1.76 -3.54 -23.66
C LYS A 55 -0.64 -4.44 -24.18
N VAL A 56 0.61 -4.07 -23.89
CA VAL A 56 1.79 -4.86 -24.30
C VAL A 56 1.97 -6.09 -23.41
N SER A 57 1.52 -6.04 -22.16
CA SER A 57 1.63 -7.14 -21.17
C SER A 57 0.53 -8.21 -21.28
N LYS A 58 -0.24 -8.28 -22.36
CA LYS A 58 -1.30 -9.29 -22.54
C LYS A 58 -0.81 -10.69 -22.90
N VAL A 59 0.45 -10.98 -22.82
CA VAL A 59 0.90 -12.36 -22.67
C VAL A 59 0.63 -12.71 -21.21
N ALA A 60 -0.41 -13.51 -20.98
CA ALA A 60 -0.63 -14.13 -19.68
C ALA A 60 0.60 -15.01 -19.39
N LEU A 61 1.58 -14.42 -18.70
CA LEU A 61 2.60 -15.20 -18.03
C LEU A 61 1.82 -16.11 -17.06
N PRO A 62 2.08 -17.44 -17.08
CA PRO A 62 1.59 -18.28 -16.02
C PRO A 62 2.00 -17.61 -14.72
N THR A 63 1.07 -17.41 -13.82
CA THR A 63 1.34 -16.87 -12.49
C THR A 63 2.19 -17.89 -11.77
N LEU A 64 3.52 -17.80 -11.97
CA LEU A 64 4.45 -18.51 -11.12
C LEU A 64 4.15 -18.01 -9.70
N PRO A 65 4.01 -18.91 -8.73
CA PRO A 65 3.86 -18.50 -7.35
C PRO A 65 5.01 -17.55 -7.03
N ASP A 66 4.68 -16.42 -6.42
CA ASP A 66 5.67 -15.44 -6.01
C ASP A 66 6.64 -16.18 -5.05
N PRO A 67 7.92 -16.33 -5.39
CA PRO A 67 8.85 -17.12 -4.58
C PRO A 67 9.03 -16.56 -3.16
N ASN A 68 8.57 -15.34 -2.93
CA ASN A 68 8.60 -14.70 -1.62
C ASN A 68 7.50 -15.19 -0.68
N PHE A 69 6.43 -15.80 -1.21
CA PHE A 69 5.30 -16.28 -0.43
C PHE A 69 5.13 -17.80 -0.59
N VAL A 70 5.41 -18.53 0.47
CA VAL A 70 5.34 -20.01 0.50
C VAL A 70 4.10 -20.44 1.28
N ASP A 71 3.23 -21.20 0.63
CA ASP A 71 2.07 -21.83 1.27
C ASP A 71 2.54 -22.98 2.17
N ASN A 72 2.27 -22.90 3.47
CA ASN A 72 2.69 -23.90 4.44
C ASN A 72 1.75 -25.11 4.49
N GLY A 73 0.60 -25.07 3.82
CA GLY A 73 -0.39 -26.16 3.84
C GLY A 73 -1.26 -26.21 5.09
N ASP A 74 -1.06 -25.31 6.05
CA ASP A 74 -1.75 -25.22 7.34
C ASP A 74 -2.59 -23.94 7.47
N GLU A 75 -3.12 -23.42 6.36
CA GLU A 75 -3.84 -22.14 6.27
C GLU A 75 -2.97 -20.93 6.57
N THR A 76 -1.63 -21.06 6.48
CA THR A 76 -0.70 -19.96 6.63
C THR A 76 0.25 -19.85 5.43
N ILE A 77 0.79 -18.64 5.25
CA ILE A 77 1.75 -18.28 4.20
C ILE A 77 2.99 -17.71 4.87
N THR A 78 4.16 -18.22 4.53
CA THR A 78 5.45 -17.65 4.93
C THR A 78 5.88 -16.59 3.93
N ASP A 79 6.13 -15.37 4.41
CA ASP A 79 6.82 -14.29 3.71
C ASP A 79 8.32 -14.42 4.00
N THR A 80 9.06 -14.95 3.04
CA THR A 80 10.48 -15.25 3.22
C THR A 80 11.37 -14.01 3.24
N VAL A 81 10.90 -12.91 2.65
CA VAL A 81 11.63 -11.63 2.59
C VAL A 81 11.51 -10.87 3.90
N ASN A 82 10.27 -10.70 4.38
CA ASN A 82 10.00 -9.90 5.57
C ASN A 82 10.05 -10.71 6.87
N LYS A 83 10.29 -12.05 6.79
CA LYS A 83 10.30 -12.96 7.93
C LYS A 83 8.99 -12.91 8.72
N LEU A 84 7.90 -12.97 7.99
CA LEU A 84 6.55 -12.95 8.53
C LEU A 84 5.79 -14.22 8.17
N ARG A 85 4.91 -14.62 9.07
CA ARG A 85 3.92 -15.67 8.81
C ARG A 85 2.53 -15.04 8.80
N TRP A 86 1.81 -15.22 7.72
CA TRP A 86 0.48 -14.66 7.50
C TRP A 86 -0.59 -15.73 7.60
N LEU A 87 -1.79 -15.37 8.05
CA LEU A 87 -2.94 -16.21 7.72
C LEU A 87 -3.20 -16.14 6.22
N LYS A 88 -3.49 -17.29 5.62
CA LYS A 88 -3.80 -17.39 4.19
C LYS A 88 -5.08 -16.62 3.81
N LYS A 89 -5.99 -16.44 4.76
CA LYS A 89 -7.28 -15.76 4.60
C LYS A 89 -7.46 -14.65 5.62
N GLY A 90 -8.04 -13.54 5.17
CA GLY A 90 -8.57 -12.53 6.09
C GLY A 90 -9.94 -12.94 6.67
N THR A 91 -10.38 -12.22 7.69
CA THR A 91 -11.67 -12.49 8.35
C THR A 91 -12.86 -12.27 7.42
N ASN A 92 -13.91 -13.06 7.61
CA ASN A 92 -15.21 -12.86 6.94
C ASN A 92 -16.06 -11.78 7.64
N LYS A 93 -15.83 -11.54 8.92
CA LYS A 93 -16.52 -10.52 9.72
C LYS A 93 -15.76 -9.20 9.69
N ARG A 94 -16.50 -8.09 9.76
CA ARG A 94 -15.94 -6.77 9.98
C ARG A 94 -15.97 -6.48 11.48
N LEU A 95 -14.85 -6.05 12.03
CA LEU A 95 -14.63 -5.77 13.45
C LEU A 95 -14.30 -4.27 13.63
N SER A 96 -14.66 -3.70 14.79
CA SER A 96 -14.07 -2.44 15.20
C SER A 96 -12.56 -2.62 15.40
N LEU A 97 -11.78 -1.54 15.43
CA LEU A 97 -10.34 -1.66 15.66
C LEU A 97 -10.04 -2.34 17.01
N LYS A 98 -10.78 -1.95 18.06
CA LYS A 98 -10.67 -2.55 19.41
C LYS A 98 -10.92 -4.06 19.37
N ASP A 99 -12.01 -4.47 18.72
CA ASP A 99 -12.34 -5.90 18.60
C ASP A 99 -11.35 -6.64 17.69
N ALA A 100 -10.81 -5.99 16.69
CA ALA A 100 -9.77 -6.56 15.82
C ALA A 100 -8.48 -6.85 16.59
N VAL A 101 -8.05 -5.93 17.46
CA VAL A 101 -6.90 -6.14 18.36
C VAL A 101 -7.19 -7.24 19.37
N ALA A 102 -8.38 -7.28 19.97
CA ALA A 102 -8.76 -8.35 20.89
C ALA A 102 -8.80 -9.71 20.18
N PHE A 103 -9.39 -9.76 18.98
CA PHE A 103 -9.45 -10.94 18.14
C PHE A 103 -8.05 -11.48 17.82
N SER A 104 -7.10 -10.62 17.47
CA SER A 104 -5.74 -11.05 17.14
C SER A 104 -5.00 -11.70 18.31
N LYS A 105 -5.34 -11.34 19.55
CA LYS A 105 -4.70 -11.87 20.77
C LYS A 105 -5.42 -13.06 21.36
N GLY A 106 -6.69 -13.24 21.05
CA GLY A 106 -7.56 -14.24 21.66
C GLY A 106 -7.66 -15.57 20.92
N GLU A 107 -7.16 -15.61 19.69
CA GLU A 107 -7.36 -16.75 18.81
C GLU A 107 -6.07 -17.56 18.63
N ASN A 108 -6.23 -18.88 18.61
CA ASN A 108 -5.13 -19.79 18.27
C ASN A 108 -5.36 -20.29 16.83
N PHE A 109 -4.55 -19.78 15.90
CA PHE A 109 -4.56 -20.18 14.50
C PHE A 109 -3.28 -20.95 14.17
N ALA A 110 -3.42 -22.06 13.47
CA ALA A 110 -2.30 -22.87 13.02
C ALA A 110 -1.29 -23.19 14.16
N GLY A 111 -1.79 -23.45 15.36
CA GLY A 111 -0.99 -23.82 16.53
C GLY A 111 -0.23 -22.66 17.18
N SER A 112 -0.51 -21.42 16.85
CA SER A 112 0.11 -20.23 17.44
C SER A 112 -0.92 -19.24 17.98
N SER A 113 -0.56 -18.56 19.08
CA SER A 113 -1.33 -17.46 19.68
C SER A 113 -0.67 -16.08 19.51
N ASP A 114 0.48 -16.00 18.82
CA ASP A 114 1.27 -14.75 18.68
C ASP A 114 0.83 -13.89 17.50
N TRP A 115 -0.43 -14.03 17.13
CA TRP A 115 -1.01 -13.25 16.03
C TRP A 115 -1.28 -11.81 16.42
N ARG A 116 -1.05 -10.92 15.47
CA ARG A 116 -1.28 -9.48 15.62
C ARG A 116 -1.85 -8.86 14.35
N LEU A 117 -2.34 -7.64 14.46
CA LEU A 117 -2.62 -6.81 13.29
C LEU A 117 -1.30 -6.45 12.60
N PRO A 118 -1.25 -6.48 11.26
CA PRO A 118 -0.10 -6.01 10.51
C PRO A 118 0.02 -4.49 10.62
N THR A 119 1.24 -3.98 10.51
CA THR A 119 1.48 -2.57 10.21
C THR A 119 1.02 -2.24 8.79
N LEU A 120 0.90 -0.95 8.47
CA LEU A 120 0.58 -0.50 7.11
C LEU A 120 1.65 -0.99 6.12
N ALA A 121 2.92 -0.89 6.48
CA ALA A 121 4.04 -1.33 5.64
C ALA A 121 3.94 -2.82 5.32
N GLU A 122 3.70 -3.66 6.34
CA GLU A 122 3.54 -5.09 6.17
C GLU A 122 2.33 -5.45 5.30
N LEU A 123 1.15 -4.91 5.58
CA LEU A 123 -0.06 -5.28 4.83
C LEU A 123 0.01 -4.82 3.37
N ARG A 124 0.74 -3.75 3.07
CA ARG A 124 0.99 -3.28 1.70
C ARG A 124 1.80 -4.26 0.87
N THR A 125 2.66 -5.08 1.48
CA THR A 125 3.44 -6.08 0.74
C THR A 125 2.57 -7.11 0.06
N LEU A 126 1.33 -7.30 0.52
CA LEU A 126 0.36 -8.19 -0.09
C LEU A 126 -0.32 -7.59 -1.34
N ILE A 127 -0.14 -6.28 -1.61
CA ILE A 127 -0.69 -5.66 -2.81
C ILE A 127 0.08 -6.18 -4.03
N TYR A 128 -0.63 -6.87 -4.91
CA TYR A 128 -0.06 -7.39 -6.14
C TYR A 128 -0.05 -6.29 -7.23
N PRO A 129 0.97 -6.23 -8.08
CA PRO A 129 1.09 -5.18 -9.10
C PRO A 129 0.01 -5.24 -10.17
N GLU A 130 -0.69 -6.36 -10.27
CA GLU A 130 -1.78 -6.56 -11.22
C GLU A 130 -3.09 -6.91 -10.52
N ARG A 131 -4.20 -6.54 -11.16
CA ARG A 131 -5.52 -6.93 -10.69
C ARG A 131 -5.83 -8.35 -11.15
N ILE A 132 -5.80 -9.28 -10.24
CA ILE A 132 -6.09 -10.70 -10.51
C ILE A 132 -7.53 -11.07 -10.15
N VAL A 133 -7.99 -12.20 -10.68
CA VAL A 133 -9.21 -12.86 -10.20
C VAL A 133 -8.82 -13.77 -9.05
N ASN A 134 -9.35 -13.50 -7.85
CA ASN A 134 -9.08 -14.31 -6.67
C ASN A 134 -9.86 -15.64 -6.69
N ALA A 135 -9.59 -16.51 -5.72
CA ALA A 135 -10.25 -17.81 -5.59
C ALA A 135 -11.79 -17.72 -5.51
N SER A 136 -12.35 -16.57 -5.11
CA SER A 136 -13.79 -16.30 -5.05
C SER A 136 -14.35 -15.71 -6.35
N GLY A 137 -13.60 -15.68 -7.45
CA GLY A 137 -14.00 -15.12 -8.73
C GLY A 137 -14.04 -13.59 -8.76
N LYS A 138 -13.54 -12.90 -7.74
CA LYS A 138 -13.53 -11.44 -7.65
C LYS A 138 -12.19 -10.86 -8.05
N LYS A 139 -12.22 -9.75 -8.78
CA LYS A 139 -11.02 -9.01 -9.13
C LYS A 139 -10.50 -8.22 -7.94
N ALA A 140 -9.26 -8.45 -7.57
CA ALA A 140 -8.57 -7.79 -6.45
C ALA A 140 -7.09 -7.54 -6.78
N TRP A 141 -6.49 -6.60 -6.08
CA TRP A 141 -5.06 -6.27 -6.12
C TRP A 141 -4.36 -6.95 -4.94
N ILE A 142 -4.36 -8.26 -4.92
CA ILE A 142 -3.73 -9.03 -3.85
C ILE A 142 -2.87 -10.13 -4.46
N ASN A 143 -1.76 -10.46 -3.79
CA ASN A 143 -0.89 -11.55 -4.22
C ASN A 143 -1.68 -12.86 -4.32
N PRO A 144 -1.53 -13.62 -5.41
CA PRO A 144 -2.28 -14.85 -5.68
C PRO A 144 -2.07 -15.96 -4.64
N ALA A 145 -0.98 -15.92 -3.84
CA ALA A 145 -0.76 -16.84 -2.74
C ALA A 145 -1.85 -16.74 -1.64
N PHE A 146 -2.56 -15.61 -1.59
CA PHE A 146 -3.55 -15.33 -0.56
C PHE A 146 -4.99 -15.55 -1.05
N ASP A 147 -5.76 -16.28 -0.25
CA ASP A 147 -7.19 -16.49 -0.51
C ASP A 147 -8.01 -15.32 0.04
N ASN A 148 -8.22 -14.32 -0.79
CA ASN A 148 -9.03 -13.16 -0.43
C ASN A 148 -10.44 -13.25 -0.99
N SER A 149 -11.37 -13.77 -0.19
CA SER A 149 -12.79 -13.78 -0.53
C SER A 149 -13.45 -12.38 -0.47
N LYS A 150 -12.82 -11.44 0.23
CA LYS A 150 -13.35 -10.08 0.47
C LYS A 150 -12.34 -9.02 0.02
N ALA A 151 -12.52 -8.50 -1.18
CA ALA A 151 -11.70 -7.38 -1.69
C ALA A 151 -12.14 -6.04 -1.05
N HIS A 152 -12.09 -5.93 0.27
CA HIS A 152 -12.53 -4.79 1.06
C HIS A 152 -11.39 -4.10 1.80
N TYR A 153 -11.75 -3.27 2.77
CA TYR A 153 -10.82 -2.60 3.69
C TYR A 153 -10.38 -3.55 4.80
N TYR A 154 -9.09 -3.54 5.08
CA TYR A 154 -8.46 -4.29 6.14
C TYR A 154 -7.74 -3.37 7.11
N TRP A 155 -7.96 -3.57 8.41
CA TRP A 155 -7.28 -2.84 9.47
C TRP A 155 -5.76 -3.08 9.45
N THR A 156 -5.02 -2.04 9.77
CA THR A 156 -3.61 -2.14 10.18
C THR A 156 -3.48 -1.71 11.64
N SER A 157 -2.33 -1.99 12.27
CA SER A 157 -2.00 -1.44 13.59
C SER A 157 -1.51 0.02 13.53
N THR A 158 -1.22 0.54 12.32
CA THR A 158 -0.62 1.86 12.12
C THR A 158 -1.66 2.95 12.27
N THR A 159 -1.45 3.85 13.23
CA THR A 159 -2.27 5.04 13.38
C THR A 159 -2.00 6.05 12.26
N CYS A 160 -2.95 6.91 12.02
CA CYS A 160 -2.83 7.93 10.98
C CYS A 160 -1.64 8.89 11.24
N SER A 161 -1.30 9.13 12.50
CA SER A 161 -0.21 10.03 12.91
C SER A 161 1.19 9.43 12.76
N GLU A 162 1.32 8.10 12.72
CA GLU A 162 2.62 7.43 12.62
C GLU A 162 3.25 7.50 11.22
N VAL A 163 2.46 7.83 10.21
CA VAL A 163 2.91 7.84 8.82
C VAL A 163 3.02 9.28 8.31
N SER A 164 4.23 9.82 8.36
CA SER A 164 4.53 11.21 7.93
C SER A 164 4.55 11.40 6.40
N PHE A 165 4.67 10.32 5.64
CA PHE A 165 4.85 10.39 4.17
C PHE A 165 3.54 10.46 3.38
N VAL A 166 2.40 10.50 4.05
CA VAL A 166 1.14 10.74 3.34
C VAL A 166 1.15 12.19 2.89
N GLU A 167 1.64 12.32 1.70
CA GLU A 167 1.85 13.60 1.05
C GLU A 167 0.62 14.48 1.14
N GLU A 168 0.86 15.76 1.32
CA GLU A 168 -0.15 16.82 1.45
C GLU A 168 -1.20 16.84 0.34
N ILE A 169 -0.90 16.20 -0.80
CA ILE A 169 -1.74 16.13 -2.00
C ILE A 169 -3.08 15.40 -1.74
N TYR A 170 -3.10 14.46 -0.79
CA TYR A 170 -4.29 13.63 -0.50
C TYR A 170 -4.96 13.95 0.82
N GLN A 171 -4.38 14.88 1.59
CA GLN A 171 -4.95 15.31 2.85
C GLN A 171 -5.51 16.73 2.71
N GLY A 172 -6.80 16.84 2.49
CA GLY A 172 -7.48 18.12 2.68
C GLY A 172 -7.17 18.68 4.09
N LYS A 173 -7.20 20.00 4.25
CA LYS A 173 -6.87 20.69 5.51
C LYS A 173 -7.52 20.05 6.76
N HIS A 174 -8.76 19.54 6.61
CA HIS A 174 -9.49 18.87 7.68
C HIS A 174 -8.92 17.48 7.99
N GLN A 175 -8.47 16.76 6.99
CA GLN A 175 -7.92 15.43 7.13
C GLN A 175 -6.58 15.47 7.89
N LYS A 176 -5.71 16.41 7.56
CA LYS A 176 -4.44 16.62 8.26
C LYS A 176 -4.65 16.89 9.75
N LYS A 177 -5.61 17.79 10.10
CA LYS A 177 -5.95 18.07 11.49
C LYS A 177 -6.51 16.86 12.24
N THR A 178 -7.31 16.03 11.59
CA THR A 178 -7.86 14.82 12.19
C THR A 178 -6.77 13.79 12.45
N CYS A 179 -5.88 13.59 11.46
CA CYS A 179 -4.74 12.70 11.57
C CYS A 179 -3.75 13.13 12.67
N GLN A 180 -3.55 14.42 12.85
CA GLN A 180 -2.68 14.99 13.88
C GLN A 180 -3.22 14.85 15.32
N ARG A 181 -4.49 14.48 15.50
CA ARG A 181 -5.10 14.26 16.82
C ARG A 181 -4.73 12.91 17.46
N GLY A 182 -3.69 12.24 16.99
CA GLY A 182 -3.24 10.98 17.55
C GLY A 182 -4.00 9.77 17.02
N ASP A 183 -4.52 8.97 17.91
CA ASP A 183 -5.14 7.67 17.65
C ASP A 183 -6.61 7.70 17.17
N ALA A 184 -7.10 8.86 16.75
CA ALA A 184 -8.48 9.00 16.26
C ALA A 184 -8.75 8.32 14.92
N ALA A 185 -7.70 7.98 14.15
CA ALA A 185 -7.81 7.34 12.85
C ALA A 185 -6.67 6.35 12.60
N ASN A 186 -6.98 5.27 11.89
CA ASN A 186 -6.00 4.25 11.51
C ASN A 186 -5.94 4.07 10.00
N TRP A 187 -4.79 3.62 9.53
CA TRP A 187 -4.58 3.21 8.15
C TRP A 187 -5.22 1.87 7.85
N LEU A 188 -5.65 1.74 6.61
CA LEU A 188 -6.22 0.52 6.04
C LEU A 188 -5.67 0.27 4.65
N VAL A 189 -5.70 -0.99 4.24
CA VAL A 189 -5.45 -1.40 2.86
C VAL A 189 -6.77 -1.81 2.21
N LEU A 190 -7.01 -1.31 1.00
CA LEU A 190 -8.18 -1.65 0.19
C LEU A 190 -7.75 -2.47 -1.03
N PHE A 191 -7.83 -3.78 -0.94
CA PHE A 191 -7.42 -4.69 -2.03
C PHE A 191 -8.31 -4.64 -3.27
N LYS A 192 -9.52 -4.06 -3.18
CA LYS A 192 -10.38 -3.87 -4.36
C LYS A 192 -9.75 -2.97 -5.42
N VAL A 193 -8.96 -2.00 -4.99
CA VAL A 193 -8.31 -1.01 -5.87
C VAL A 193 -6.79 -0.93 -5.67
N GLY A 194 -6.22 -1.71 -4.75
CA GLY A 194 -4.78 -1.76 -4.50
C GLY A 194 -4.23 -0.46 -3.90
N THR A 195 -4.95 0.13 -2.95
CA THR A 195 -4.57 1.40 -2.34
C THR A 195 -4.66 1.38 -0.81
N THR A 196 -4.08 2.38 -0.21
CA THR A 196 -4.17 2.64 1.23
C THR A 196 -5.01 3.87 1.49
N VAL A 197 -5.77 3.83 2.56
CA VAL A 197 -6.60 4.94 3.03
C VAL A 197 -6.56 4.96 4.54
N TRP A 198 -7.00 6.05 5.17
CA TRP A 198 -7.23 6.07 6.60
C TRP A 198 -8.69 6.44 6.88
N PHE A 199 -9.21 5.91 7.98
CA PHE A 199 -10.56 6.19 8.47
C PHE A 199 -10.54 6.54 9.94
N LEU A 200 -11.52 7.35 10.36
CA LEU A 200 -11.84 7.52 11.77
C LEU A 200 -12.18 6.16 12.38
N ILE A 201 -11.65 5.91 13.58
CA ILE A 201 -11.87 4.63 14.29
C ILE A 201 -13.31 4.54 14.82
N GLN A 202 -13.90 5.68 15.17
CA GLN A 202 -15.24 5.73 15.73
C GLN A 202 -16.24 5.06 14.77
N ASP A 203 -16.98 4.10 15.28
CA ASP A 203 -18.03 3.33 14.59
C ASP A 203 -17.61 2.58 13.31
N ALA A 204 -16.32 2.65 12.94
CA ALA A 204 -15.80 1.96 11.77
C ALA A 204 -15.61 0.47 12.06
N LYS A 205 -16.03 -0.39 11.11
CA LYS A 205 -15.82 -1.84 11.14
C LYS A 205 -15.26 -2.32 9.81
N HIS A 206 -14.09 -2.95 9.87
CA HIS A 206 -13.39 -3.46 8.69
C HIS A 206 -12.91 -4.89 8.91
N HIS A 207 -12.45 -5.52 7.84
CA HIS A 207 -11.87 -6.86 7.91
C HIS A 207 -10.51 -6.84 8.59
N VAL A 208 -10.06 -8.02 9.00
CA VAL A 208 -8.79 -8.23 9.68
C VAL A 208 -7.97 -9.25 8.89
N TRP A 209 -6.71 -8.99 8.74
CA TRP A 209 -5.69 -9.94 8.31
C TRP A 209 -4.67 -10.08 9.43
N LEU A 210 -4.30 -11.30 9.79
CA LEU A 210 -3.37 -11.51 10.88
C LEU A 210 -2.00 -11.90 10.38
N VAL A 211 -1.00 -11.46 11.11
CA VAL A 211 0.41 -11.72 10.88
C VAL A 211 1.11 -12.01 12.20
N GLN A 212 2.18 -12.79 12.15
CA GLN A 212 3.12 -12.98 13.25
C GLN A 212 4.55 -12.90 12.75
N ASN A 213 5.48 -12.58 13.62
CA ASN A 213 6.91 -12.64 13.33
C ASN A 213 7.37 -14.09 13.34
N MET A 214 8.38 -14.40 12.54
CA MET A 214 9.04 -15.71 12.53
C MET A 214 10.27 -15.69 13.41
#